data_327b17c5d1d302019713a74353f835dc
#
_entry.id   327b17c5d1d302019713a74353f835dc
#
_cell.length_a   1.000
_cell.length_b   1.000
_cell.length_c   1.000
_cell.angle_alpha   90.00
_cell.angle_beta   90.00
_cell.angle_gamma   90.00
#
_symmetry.space_group_name_H-M   'P 1'
#
loop_
_entity.id
_entity.type
_entity.pdbx_description
1 polymer ?
#
loop_
_entity_poly.entity_id
_entity_poly.type
_entity_poly.pdbx_seq_one_letter_code
_entity_poly.pdbx_strand_id
1 'polypeptide(L)'
;NSVASCKVALYASKLKYPPVEESTLNETKVVVVESCSAKDGVNRDTMLARHADFVETSKNNNASFLWNIVWPLAGVPPITPLGTERRDFAHMVWYNDVKSLMQAYDAETNGGGMSDRRDYLQNYADCDGRNTYNVNILSKPNRPWR
;
A
#
# COMPACT_ATOMS: atom_id res chain seq x y z
N ASN A 1 -1.79 -24.96 25.45
CA ASN A 1 -1.47 -23.53 25.40
C ASN A 1 -1.42 -23.11 23.94
N SER A 2 -2.40 -22.29 23.52
CA SER A 2 -2.42 -21.68 22.19
C SER A 2 -1.35 -20.58 22.12
N VAL A 3 -0.42 -20.70 21.19
CA VAL A 3 0.65 -19.70 20.99
C VAL A 3 0.12 -18.48 20.21
N ALA A 4 -0.89 -18.67 19.39
CA ALA A 4 -1.52 -17.61 18.61
C ALA A 4 -2.97 -17.97 18.26
N SER A 5 -3.82 -16.96 18.13
CA SER A 5 -5.13 -17.04 17.50
C SER A 5 -5.05 -16.28 16.17
N CYS A 6 -5.18 -16.98 15.06
CA CYS A 6 -5.06 -16.39 13.73
C CYS A 6 -6.39 -16.41 12.99
N LYS A 7 -6.67 -15.34 12.25
CA LYS A 7 -7.78 -15.27 11.30
C LYS A 7 -7.19 -15.19 9.90
N VAL A 8 -7.86 -15.82 8.93
CA VAL A 8 -7.41 -15.86 7.54
C VAL A 8 -8.35 -15.03 6.69
N ALA A 9 -7.77 -14.20 5.82
CA ALA A 9 -8.48 -13.47 4.80
C ALA A 9 -7.80 -13.65 3.44
N LEU A 10 -8.59 -13.62 2.38
CA LEU A 10 -8.13 -13.76 1.01
C LEU A 10 -8.26 -12.40 0.31
N TYR A 11 -7.20 -11.99 -0.36
CA TYR A 11 -7.14 -10.74 -1.11
C TYR A 11 -6.71 -10.97 -2.55
N ALA A 12 -7.30 -10.22 -3.48
CA ALA A 12 -6.71 -10.00 -4.79
C ALA A 12 -5.68 -8.87 -4.67
N SER A 13 -4.51 -9.04 -5.28
CA SER A 13 -3.45 -8.03 -5.28
C SER A 13 -3.08 -7.64 -6.71
N LYS A 14 -2.88 -6.33 -6.93
CA LYS A 14 -2.33 -5.79 -8.17
C LYS A 14 -1.11 -4.94 -7.87
N LEU A 15 0.03 -5.34 -8.44
CA LEU A 15 1.25 -4.54 -8.43
C LEU A 15 1.03 -3.28 -9.28
N LYS A 16 1.23 -2.11 -8.69
CA LYS A 16 1.09 -0.81 -9.35
C LYS A 16 2.43 -0.18 -9.71
N TYR A 17 3.37 -0.29 -8.82
CA TYR A 17 4.69 0.27 -9.00
C TYR A 17 5.74 -0.73 -8.48
N PRO A 18 6.55 -1.35 -9.35
CA PRO A 18 7.58 -2.30 -8.95
C PRO A 18 8.83 -1.58 -8.41
N PRO A 19 9.59 -2.20 -7.52
CA PRO A 19 10.90 -1.68 -7.11
C PRO A 19 11.88 -1.73 -8.29
N VAL A 20 12.88 -0.85 -8.25
CA VAL A 20 13.97 -0.83 -9.24
C VAL A 20 14.90 -2.03 -9.04
N GLU A 21 15.04 -2.52 -7.81
CA GLU A 21 15.92 -3.62 -7.45
C GLU A 21 15.15 -4.76 -6.79
N GLU A 22 15.60 -6.01 -7.03
CA GLU A 22 15.04 -7.18 -6.34
C GLU A 22 15.43 -7.17 -4.86
N SER A 23 14.44 -7.45 -4.01
CA SER A 23 14.67 -7.63 -2.58
C SER A 23 15.48 -8.90 -2.32
N THR A 24 16.48 -8.83 -1.47
CA THR A 24 17.22 -10.01 -0.98
C THR A 24 16.53 -10.66 0.21
N LEU A 25 16.81 -11.93 0.45
CA LEU A 25 16.31 -12.66 1.64
C LEU A 25 16.96 -12.10 2.91
N ASN A 26 16.24 -12.21 4.03
CA ASN A 26 16.65 -11.74 5.36
C ASN A 26 16.80 -10.22 5.54
N GLU A 27 16.36 -9.45 4.57
CA GLU A 27 16.29 -8.00 4.76
C GLU A 27 15.05 -7.62 5.54
N THR A 28 15.22 -6.66 6.42
CA THR A 28 14.10 -5.97 7.05
C THR A 28 13.57 -4.95 6.07
N LYS A 29 12.30 -5.05 5.73
CA LYS A 29 11.58 -4.07 4.93
C LYS A 29 10.60 -3.31 5.80
N VAL A 30 10.22 -2.13 5.34
CA VAL A 30 9.15 -1.35 5.97
C VAL A 30 7.96 -1.37 5.03
N VAL A 31 6.79 -1.74 5.54
CA VAL A 31 5.54 -1.66 4.79
C VAL A 31 4.61 -0.66 5.44
N VAL A 32 4.03 0.20 4.62
CA VAL A 32 2.95 1.10 5.01
C VAL A 32 1.65 0.55 4.44
N VAL A 33 0.67 0.35 5.31
CA VAL A 33 -0.68 -0.12 4.94
C VAL A 33 -1.68 0.97 5.24
N GLU A 34 -2.51 1.29 4.27
CA GLU A 34 -3.60 2.25 4.40
C GLU A 34 -4.87 1.66 3.80
N SER A 35 -5.89 1.45 4.63
CA SER A 35 -7.18 0.90 4.21
C SER A 35 -8.13 2.02 3.82
N CYS A 36 -8.81 1.86 2.69
CA CYS A 36 -9.61 2.91 2.07
C CYS A 36 -10.94 2.39 1.53
N SER A 37 -11.91 3.28 1.45
CA SER A 37 -13.15 3.10 0.68
C SER A 37 -13.25 4.18 -0.39
N ALA A 38 -13.77 3.81 -1.56
CA ALA A 38 -14.03 4.79 -2.61
C ALA A 38 -15.15 5.75 -2.15
N LYS A 39 -15.03 7.02 -2.50
CA LYS A 39 -16.10 8.01 -2.24
C LYS A 39 -17.30 7.78 -3.15
N ASP A 40 -18.44 8.29 -2.73
CA ASP A 40 -19.67 8.23 -3.51
C ASP A 40 -19.46 8.83 -4.92
N GLY A 41 -19.88 8.06 -5.92
CA GLY A 41 -19.72 8.45 -7.32
C GLY A 41 -18.34 8.12 -7.95
N VAL A 42 -17.35 7.72 -7.14
CA VAL A 42 -16.05 7.28 -7.67
C VAL A 42 -16.14 5.81 -8.07
N ASN A 43 -16.21 5.56 -9.36
CA ASN A 43 -16.19 4.21 -9.89
C ASN A 43 -14.76 3.66 -10.04
N ARG A 44 -14.68 2.36 -10.36
CA ARG A 44 -13.41 1.67 -10.50
C ARG A 44 -12.49 2.29 -11.55
N ASP A 45 -13.04 2.72 -12.69
CA ASP A 45 -12.24 3.26 -13.81
C ASP A 45 -11.65 4.61 -13.44
N THR A 46 -12.43 5.48 -12.79
CA THR A 46 -11.97 6.76 -12.24
C THR A 46 -10.83 6.54 -11.23
N MET A 47 -10.97 5.56 -10.34
CA MET A 47 -9.94 5.22 -9.37
C MET A 47 -8.67 4.68 -10.05
N LEU A 48 -8.82 3.83 -11.06
CA LEU A 48 -7.68 3.27 -11.80
C LEU A 48 -6.92 4.36 -12.58
N ALA A 49 -7.63 5.32 -13.18
CA ALA A 49 -7.01 6.47 -13.85
C ALA A 49 -6.21 7.31 -12.84
N ARG A 50 -6.80 7.66 -11.71
CA ARG A 50 -6.11 8.42 -10.65
C ARG A 50 -4.84 7.72 -10.14
N HIS A 51 -4.89 6.39 -10.00
CA HIS A 51 -3.71 5.62 -9.63
C HIS A 51 -2.64 5.58 -10.72
N ALA A 52 -3.03 5.61 -11.99
CA ALA A 52 -2.07 5.67 -13.10
C ALA A 52 -1.31 7.00 -13.12
N ASP A 53 -1.99 8.12 -12.86
CA ASP A 53 -1.38 9.45 -12.74
C ASP A 53 -0.34 9.49 -11.61
N PHE A 54 -0.66 8.88 -10.47
CA PHE A 54 0.29 8.77 -9.36
C PHE A 54 1.53 7.95 -9.73
N VAL A 55 1.35 6.83 -10.45
CA VAL A 55 2.47 6.00 -10.94
C VAL A 55 3.37 6.80 -11.87
N GLU A 56 2.79 7.56 -12.78
CA GLU A 56 3.56 8.38 -13.73
C GLU A 56 4.36 9.48 -13.01
N THR A 57 3.74 10.19 -12.07
CA THR A 57 4.40 11.18 -11.22
C THR A 57 5.54 10.55 -10.42
N SER A 58 5.31 9.36 -9.85
CA SER A 58 6.33 8.64 -9.08
C SER A 58 7.54 8.24 -9.93
N LYS A 59 7.32 7.81 -11.17
CA LYS A 59 8.40 7.50 -12.11
C LYS A 59 9.23 8.74 -12.46
N ASN A 60 8.56 9.85 -12.75
CA ASN A 60 9.22 11.11 -13.10
C ASN A 60 10.07 11.64 -11.94
N ASN A 61 9.70 11.33 -10.71
CA ASN A 61 10.43 11.71 -9.51
C ASN A 61 11.45 10.65 -9.04
N ASN A 62 11.71 9.59 -9.82
CA ASN A 62 12.59 8.47 -9.48
C ASN A 62 12.30 7.86 -8.10
N ALA A 63 11.02 7.73 -7.76
CA ALA A 63 10.62 7.18 -6.48
C ALA A 63 11.04 5.71 -6.34
N SER A 64 11.54 5.33 -5.16
CA SER A 64 12.02 3.98 -4.86
C SER A 64 11.14 3.31 -3.82
N PHE A 65 10.08 2.65 -4.28
CA PHE A 65 9.18 1.83 -3.45
C PHE A 65 8.49 0.78 -4.32
N LEU A 66 7.91 -0.22 -3.69
CA LEU A 66 6.95 -1.13 -4.34
C LEU A 66 5.55 -0.78 -3.85
N TRP A 67 4.59 -0.67 -4.76
CA TRP A 67 3.21 -0.37 -4.41
C TRP A 67 2.25 -1.42 -4.96
N ASN A 68 1.48 -2.00 -4.05
CA ASN A 68 0.37 -2.89 -4.36
C ASN A 68 -0.95 -2.28 -3.90
N ILE A 69 -2.01 -2.56 -4.65
CA ILE A 69 -3.38 -2.43 -4.15
C ILE A 69 -3.92 -3.83 -3.92
N VAL A 70 -4.58 -4.02 -2.78
CA VAL A 70 -5.22 -5.26 -2.40
C VAL A 70 -6.71 -5.06 -2.18
N TRP A 71 -7.52 -5.98 -2.68
CA TRP A 71 -8.97 -5.99 -2.51
C TRP A 71 -9.38 -7.24 -1.73
N PRO A 72 -10.24 -7.12 -0.72
CA PRO A 72 -10.73 -8.28 0.01
C PRO A 72 -11.64 -9.13 -0.90
N LEU A 73 -11.36 -10.43 -0.97
CA LEU A 73 -12.20 -11.41 -1.66
C LEU A 73 -13.07 -12.20 -0.69
N ALA A 74 -12.48 -12.66 0.42
CA ALA A 74 -13.16 -13.45 1.44
C ALA A 74 -12.42 -13.35 2.78
N GLY A 75 -13.14 -13.66 3.87
CA GLY A 75 -12.60 -13.69 5.23
C GLY A 75 -12.80 -12.39 6.00
N VAL A 76 -11.87 -12.10 6.91
CA VAL A 76 -11.94 -10.92 7.77
C VAL A 76 -11.69 -9.64 6.95
N PRO A 77 -12.33 -8.51 7.29
CA PRO A 77 -12.05 -7.22 6.66
C PRO A 77 -10.57 -6.87 6.63
N PRO A 78 -10.11 -6.00 5.71
CA PRO A 78 -8.74 -5.51 5.67
C PRO A 78 -8.24 -5.12 7.05
N ILE A 79 -6.96 -5.34 7.30
CA ILE A 79 -6.30 -5.03 8.57
C ILE A 79 -6.47 -3.54 8.84
N THR A 80 -7.50 -3.20 9.57
CA THR A 80 -7.61 -1.88 10.20
C THR A 80 -7.23 -2.07 11.65
N PRO A 81 -6.20 -1.41 12.16
CA PRO A 81 -5.78 -1.57 13.55
C PRO A 81 -6.87 -1.17 14.54
N LEU A 82 -7.83 -0.39 14.13
CA LEU A 82 -8.87 0.19 14.97
C LEU A 82 -10.29 0.01 14.41
N GLY A 83 -10.43 -0.54 13.18
CA GLY A 83 -11.71 -0.54 12.48
C GLY A 83 -12.43 -1.88 12.51
N THR A 84 -13.69 -1.85 12.87
CA THR A 84 -14.67 -2.92 12.67
C THR A 84 -15.32 -2.82 11.29
N GLU A 85 -15.10 -1.74 10.56
CA GLU A 85 -15.72 -1.48 9.27
C GLU A 85 -14.95 -2.11 8.12
N ARG A 86 -15.69 -2.67 7.20
CA ARG A 86 -15.14 -3.22 5.96
C ARG A 86 -14.72 -2.07 5.05
N ARG A 87 -13.47 -2.13 4.57
CA ARG A 87 -12.94 -1.22 3.55
C ARG A 87 -12.92 -1.90 2.18
N ASP A 88 -13.01 -1.10 1.12
CA ASP A 88 -13.09 -1.62 -0.24
C ASP A 88 -11.75 -2.12 -0.75
N PHE A 89 -10.66 -1.47 -0.32
CA PHE A 89 -9.31 -1.82 -0.73
C PHE A 89 -8.27 -1.32 0.28
N ALA A 90 -7.01 -1.75 0.10
CA ALA A 90 -5.91 -1.17 0.83
C ALA A 90 -4.71 -0.91 -0.08
N HIS A 91 -4.00 0.18 0.19
CA HIS A 91 -2.67 0.43 -0.33
C HIS A 91 -1.64 -0.29 0.54
N MET A 92 -0.70 -0.98 -0.09
CA MET A 92 0.48 -1.54 0.55
C MET A 92 1.72 -1.00 -0.14
N VAL A 93 2.46 -0.15 0.54
CA VAL A 93 3.67 0.47 0.00
C VAL A 93 4.87 -0.06 0.78
N TRP A 94 5.83 -0.64 0.06
CA TRP A 94 7.01 -1.29 0.61
C TRP A 94 8.24 -0.45 0.33
N TYR A 95 9.00 -0.19 1.38
CA TYR A 95 10.27 0.53 1.34
C TYR A 95 11.42 -0.39 1.74
N ASN A 96 12.59 -0.15 1.20
CA ASN A 96 13.77 -0.95 1.52
C ASN A 96 14.14 -0.88 3.00
N ASP A 97 13.95 0.29 3.61
CA ASP A 97 14.28 0.55 5.00
C ASP A 97 13.53 1.81 5.52
N VAL A 98 13.73 2.13 6.79
CA VAL A 98 13.15 3.33 7.42
C VAL A 98 13.66 4.61 6.76
N LYS A 99 14.92 4.63 6.30
CA LYS A 99 15.51 5.81 5.64
C LYS A 99 14.75 6.12 4.35
N SER A 100 14.50 5.10 3.53
CA SER A 100 13.72 5.22 2.29
C SER A 100 12.29 5.70 2.54
N LEU A 101 11.65 5.21 3.61
CA LEU A 101 10.34 5.70 4.05
C LEU A 101 10.40 7.20 4.44
N MET A 102 11.39 7.60 5.23
CA MET A 102 11.53 9.01 5.65
C MET A 102 11.81 9.93 4.46
N GLN A 103 12.61 9.49 3.50
CA GLN A 103 12.84 10.24 2.26
C GLN A 103 11.55 10.41 1.44
N ALA A 104 10.70 9.39 1.38
CA ALA A 104 9.40 9.48 0.72
C ALA A 104 8.46 10.46 1.43
N TYR A 105 8.44 10.46 2.76
CA TYR A 105 7.65 11.41 3.54
C TYR A 105 8.17 12.86 3.43
N ASP A 106 9.48 13.04 3.37
CA ASP A 106 10.07 14.35 3.11
C ASP A 106 9.68 14.87 1.71
N ALA A 107 9.78 14.03 0.69
CA ALA A 107 9.33 14.36 -0.66
C ALA A 107 7.82 14.65 -0.73
N GLU A 108 7.00 13.92 0.01
CA GLU A 108 5.56 14.21 0.12
C GLU A 108 5.30 15.56 0.78
N THR A 109 6.01 15.86 1.85
CA THR A 109 5.80 17.08 2.65
C THR A 109 6.37 18.32 1.95
N ASN A 110 7.60 18.24 1.46
CA ASN A 110 8.35 19.38 0.93
C ASN A 110 8.39 19.42 -0.61
N GLY A 111 8.08 18.32 -1.27
CA GLY A 111 8.08 18.17 -2.74
C GLY A 111 6.71 18.34 -3.41
N GLY A 112 5.69 18.80 -2.69
CA GLY A 112 4.34 19.05 -3.25
C GLY A 112 3.39 17.85 -3.18
N GLY A 113 3.81 16.68 -2.71
CA GLY A 113 2.98 15.48 -2.61
C GLY A 113 1.80 15.63 -1.63
N MET A 114 1.87 16.57 -0.68
CA MET A 114 0.77 16.85 0.23
C MET A 114 -0.48 17.39 -0.47
N SER A 115 -0.33 18.17 -1.53
CA SER A 115 -1.47 18.63 -2.33
C SER A 115 -2.13 17.49 -3.08
N ASP A 116 -1.33 16.60 -3.66
CA ASP A 116 -1.80 15.41 -4.37
C ASP A 116 -2.52 14.44 -3.43
N ARG A 117 -1.96 14.22 -2.23
CA ARG A 117 -2.61 13.41 -1.19
C ARG A 117 -3.91 14.03 -0.71
N ARG A 118 -3.94 15.33 -0.50
CA ARG A 118 -5.18 16.05 -0.10
C ARG A 118 -6.25 15.89 -1.16
N ASP A 119 -5.91 16.09 -2.44
CA ASP A 119 -6.82 15.87 -3.55
C ASP A 119 -7.38 14.45 -3.55
N TYR A 120 -6.51 13.45 -3.37
CA TYR A 120 -6.93 12.04 -3.30
C TYR A 120 -7.93 11.80 -2.18
N LEU A 121 -7.65 12.29 -0.96
CA LEU A 121 -8.52 12.10 0.21
C LEU A 121 -9.81 12.93 0.13
N GLN A 122 -9.79 14.06 -0.55
CA GLN A 122 -10.99 14.88 -0.72
C GLN A 122 -11.93 14.35 -1.80
N ASN A 123 -11.40 13.83 -2.89
CA ASN A 123 -12.17 13.58 -4.10
C ASN A 123 -12.30 12.10 -4.48
N TYR A 124 -11.46 11.20 -3.97
CA TYR A 124 -11.42 9.82 -4.46
C TYR A 124 -11.66 8.76 -3.40
N ALA A 125 -11.08 8.90 -2.21
CA ALA A 125 -11.16 7.85 -1.19
C ALA A 125 -11.17 8.39 0.24
N ASP A 126 -11.88 7.69 1.12
CA ASP A 126 -11.78 7.83 2.57
C ASP A 126 -10.87 6.74 3.11
N CYS A 127 -9.80 7.14 3.80
CA CYS A 127 -8.76 6.24 4.28
C CYS A 127 -8.58 6.34 5.79
N ASP A 128 -8.24 5.20 6.44
CA ASP A 128 -8.09 5.11 7.90
C ASP A 128 -6.77 5.73 8.42
N GLY A 129 -5.90 6.15 7.53
CA GLY A 129 -4.54 6.58 7.86
C GLY A 129 -3.52 5.46 7.66
N ARG A 130 -2.26 5.84 7.76
CA ARG A 130 -1.11 4.99 7.43
C ARG A 130 -0.60 4.25 8.65
N ASN A 131 -0.54 2.93 8.55
CA ASN A 131 0.05 2.05 9.55
C ASN A 131 1.38 1.52 9.03
N THR A 132 2.42 1.63 9.83
CA THR A 132 3.79 1.25 9.44
C THR A 132 4.23 0.01 10.19
N TYR A 133 4.75 -0.97 9.46
CA TYR A 133 5.23 -2.24 10.01
C TYR A 133 6.66 -2.52 9.56
N ASN A 134 7.46 -3.08 10.47
CA ASN A 134 8.70 -3.75 10.09
C ASN A 134 8.38 -5.18 9.67
N VAL A 135 8.91 -5.59 8.53
CA VAL A 135 8.66 -6.91 7.94
C VAL A 135 9.99 -7.59 7.62
N ASN A 136 10.14 -8.83 8.11
CA ASN A 136 11.25 -9.68 7.75
C ASN A 136 10.81 -10.68 6.68
N ILE A 137 11.56 -10.76 5.58
CA ILE A 137 11.32 -11.75 4.53
C ILE A 137 11.93 -13.07 4.96
N LEU A 138 11.09 -14.00 5.41
CA LEU A 138 11.52 -15.30 5.92
C LEU A 138 11.74 -16.33 4.83
N SER A 139 11.04 -16.22 3.69
CA SER A 139 11.23 -17.09 2.54
C SER A 139 10.85 -16.39 1.24
N LYS A 140 11.49 -16.76 0.15
CA LYS A 140 11.07 -16.39 -1.21
C LYS A 140 10.48 -17.62 -1.90
N PRO A 141 9.35 -17.51 -2.60
CA PRO A 141 8.89 -18.61 -3.44
C PRO A 141 9.95 -18.91 -4.53
N ASN A 142 10.22 -20.18 -4.76
CA ASN A 142 11.17 -20.62 -5.79
C ASN A 142 10.70 -20.34 -7.22
N ARG A 143 9.49 -19.83 -7.38
CA ARG A 143 8.91 -19.42 -8.68
C ARG A 143 8.26 -18.06 -8.52
N PRO A 144 8.49 -17.14 -9.48
CA PRO A 144 7.70 -15.92 -9.52
C PRO A 144 6.22 -16.27 -9.68
N TRP A 145 5.36 -15.57 -8.97
CA TRP A 145 3.92 -15.66 -9.16
C TRP A 145 3.60 -15.22 -10.61
N ARG A 146 3.14 -16.16 -11.41
CA ARG A 146 2.68 -15.89 -12.77
C ARG A 146 1.24 -15.41 -12.77
#